data_070eef971443dcc92a2c870e0df560e3
#
_entry.id   070eef971443dcc92a2c870e0df560e3
#
_cell.length_a   1.000
_cell.length_b   1.000
_cell.length_c   1.000
_cell.angle_alpha   90.00
_cell.angle_beta   90.00
_cell.angle_gamma   90.00
#
_symmetry.space_group_name_H-M   'P 1'
#
loop_
_entity.id
_entity.type
_entity.pdbx_description
1 polymer ?
#
loop_
_entity_poly.entity_id
_entity_poly.type
_entity_poly.pdbx_seq_one_letter_code
_entity_poly.pdbx_strand_id
1 'polypeptide(L)'
;IVRLDAVMQTPKKYVKGGQQQLFAYKARPLASRLVSYLSGLISVDNIHYVQEEIENRGLTFTWHDPVYGGKFAPALMGNGTMHKYLLYFDNQFPFIHQNLVQINLGKSYSVNMGVDVFTTMTSSQGSYVLSPVTYPTGLQEDSADDLHTATYMAGTRTASLVNENRFVDDYTNVTTKKGGLSKMGYSFVIGILAVALAYLLGVPLGITMARRKDKLVDKIGTIYIVFIIAVPSLAYIFLFKAIGFGIGLPTTFNVDSSSKLMYILPIVSLALPSVANLMKWIRRYMIDQMNSDYVKFARSGGLTEPEIFRKHILKNAIIPIVHGIPGSVLGALTGAIITERVYVVPGAGNLLTTAINTYDNGVIVGVTMFYAMLSVISVILGDILMSMVDPRISFTSKAR
;
A
#
# COMPACT_ATOMS: atom_id res chain seq x y z
N ILE A 1 -23.70 -8.06 26.13
CA ILE A 1 -23.88 -9.12 27.17
C ILE A 1 -24.22 -10.39 26.44
N VAL A 2 -23.28 -11.30 26.29
CA VAL A 2 -23.54 -12.63 25.72
C VAL A 2 -24.10 -13.48 26.85
N ARG A 3 -25.28 -14.08 26.66
CA ARG A 3 -25.85 -15.06 27.59
C ARG A 3 -24.88 -16.20 27.81
N LEU A 4 -24.52 -16.44 29.02
CA LEU A 4 -23.61 -17.50 29.47
C LEU A 4 -24.38 -18.81 29.63
N ASP A 5 -24.61 -19.50 28.54
CA ASP A 5 -25.26 -20.82 28.59
C ASP A 5 -24.24 -21.94 28.42
N ALA A 6 -23.11 -21.92 28.96
CA ALA A 6 -22.31 -23.12 29.22
C ALA A 6 -20.86 -22.86 29.62
N VAL A 7 -20.44 -23.58 30.62
CA VAL A 7 -19.08 -23.95 31.00
C VAL A 7 -18.08 -22.80 31.02
N MET A 8 -17.97 -22.19 32.19
CA MET A 8 -16.90 -21.27 32.52
C MET A 8 -15.54 -21.91 32.31
N GLN A 9 -14.83 -21.48 31.29
CA GLN A 9 -13.39 -21.67 31.23
C GLN A 9 -12.75 -20.43 31.86
N THR A 10 -12.03 -20.62 32.93
CA THR A 10 -11.21 -19.67 33.71
C THR A 10 -11.60 -18.18 33.64
N PRO A 11 -12.13 -17.60 34.70
CA PRO A 11 -12.44 -16.17 34.78
C PRO A 11 -11.16 -15.34 34.68
N LYS A 12 -11.11 -14.38 33.75
CA LYS A 12 -10.04 -13.38 33.71
C LYS A 12 -10.49 -12.11 34.46
N LYS A 13 -9.62 -11.59 35.31
CA LYS A 13 -9.82 -10.30 35.95
C LYS A 13 -9.46 -9.17 34.98
N TYR A 14 -10.36 -8.26 34.75
CA TYR A 14 -10.12 -7.02 34.06
C TYR A 14 -10.33 -5.82 34.96
N VAL A 15 -9.41 -4.86 34.98
CA VAL A 15 -9.51 -3.65 35.78
C VAL A 15 -9.80 -2.47 34.87
N LYS A 16 -10.99 -1.89 34.97
CA LYS A 16 -11.35 -0.64 34.29
C LYS A 16 -11.78 0.37 35.36
N GLY A 17 -11.10 1.52 35.39
CA GLY A 17 -11.44 2.59 36.33
C GLY A 17 -11.33 2.22 37.82
N GLY A 18 -10.39 1.33 38.18
CA GLY A 18 -10.19 0.87 39.56
C GLY A 18 -11.17 -0.21 40.03
N GLN A 19 -12.17 -0.59 39.25
CA GLN A 19 -13.11 -1.67 39.56
C GLN A 19 -12.71 -2.98 38.88
N GLN A 20 -12.70 -4.07 39.64
CA GLN A 20 -12.47 -5.41 39.13
C GLN A 20 -13.77 -5.99 38.54
N GLN A 21 -13.75 -6.35 37.27
CA GLN A 21 -14.86 -7.03 36.60
C GLN A 21 -14.46 -8.46 36.23
N LEU A 22 -15.35 -9.41 36.49
CA LEU A 22 -15.18 -10.81 36.10
C LEU A 22 -15.84 -11.05 34.76
N PHE A 23 -15.06 -11.58 33.79
CA PHE A 23 -15.57 -11.96 32.51
C PHE A 23 -15.43 -13.47 32.31
N ALA A 24 -16.50 -14.11 31.86
CA ALA A 24 -16.41 -15.43 31.28
C ALA A 24 -16.37 -15.32 29.76
N TYR A 25 -15.48 -16.05 29.12
CA TYR A 25 -15.39 -16.06 27.65
C TYR A 25 -15.30 -17.48 27.13
N LYS A 26 -15.92 -17.72 25.99
CA LYS A 26 -15.77 -18.95 25.20
C LYS A 26 -15.01 -18.62 23.94
N ALA A 27 -13.86 -19.25 23.74
CA ALA A 27 -13.11 -19.09 22.49
C ALA A 27 -13.90 -19.67 21.30
N ARG A 28 -14.17 -18.87 20.29
CA ARG A 28 -14.77 -19.37 19.04
C ARG A 28 -13.77 -20.26 18.29
N PRO A 29 -14.24 -21.33 17.60
CA PRO A 29 -13.39 -22.13 16.73
C PRO A 29 -12.66 -21.25 15.70
N LEU A 30 -11.43 -21.62 15.33
CA LEU A 30 -10.60 -20.84 14.40
C LEU A 30 -11.31 -20.60 13.07
N ALA A 31 -11.96 -21.63 12.51
CA ALA A 31 -12.72 -21.51 11.27
C ALA A 31 -13.85 -20.47 11.36
N SER A 32 -14.63 -20.48 12.46
CA SER A 32 -15.67 -19.47 12.68
C SER A 32 -15.11 -18.05 12.79
N ARG A 33 -13.95 -17.89 13.43
CA ARG A 33 -13.26 -16.59 13.52
C ARG A 33 -12.79 -16.12 12.16
N LEU A 34 -12.21 -17.01 11.35
CA LEU A 34 -11.78 -16.71 9.99
C LEU A 34 -12.95 -16.29 9.10
N VAL A 35 -14.03 -17.06 9.08
CA VAL A 35 -15.24 -16.72 8.31
C VAL A 35 -15.80 -15.38 8.76
N SER A 36 -15.90 -15.13 10.06
CA SER A 36 -16.40 -13.86 10.62
C SER A 36 -15.50 -12.68 10.21
N TYR A 37 -14.18 -12.87 10.18
CA TYR A 37 -13.22 -11.85 9.74
C TYR A 37 -13.37 -11.57 8.25
N LEU A 38 -13.37 -12.62 7.41
CA LEU A 38 -13.48 -12.47 5.96
C LEU A 38 -14.80 -11.84 5.52
N SER A 39 -15.92 -12.22 6.15
CA SER A 39 -17.23 -11.62 5.85
C SER A 39 -17.36 -10.17 6.31
N GLY A 40 -16.53 -9.75 7.27
CA GLY A 40 -16.50 -8.37 7.77
C GLY A 40 -15.46 -7.47 7.11
N LEU A 41 -14.66 -7.97 6.15
CA LEU A 41 -13.59 -7.19 5.50
C LEU A 41 -14.11 -5.99 4.72
N ILE A 42 -15.27 -6.12 4.10
CA ILE A 42 -15.92 -5.08 3.32
C ILE A 42 -17.27 -4.79 3.94
N SER A 43 -17.48 -3.55 4.28
CA SER A 43 -18.79 -3.02 4.68
C SER A 43 -19.18 -1.88 3.76
N VAL A 44 -20.49 -1.77 3.53
CA VAL A 44 -21.05 -0.70 2.69
C VAL A 44 -21.91 0.18 3.59
N ASP A 45 -21.66 1.48 3.56
CA ASP A 45 -22.50 2.45 4.24
C ASP A 45 -23.85 2.55 3.53
N ASN A 46 -24.94 2.64 4.30
CA ASN A 46 -26.31 2.70 3.77
C ASN A 46 -27.12 3.71 4.58
N ILE A 47 -28.27 4.15 4.00
CA ILE A 47 -29.08 5.23 4.57
C ILE A 47 -29.77 4.90 5.90
N HIS A 48 -29.67 3.65 6.36
CA HIS A 48 -30.29 3.19 7.62
C HIS A 48 -29.26 2.60 8.57
N TYR A 49 -27.98 2.89 8.38
CA TYR A 49 -26.92 2.37 9.23
C TYR A 49 -27.06 2.88 10.66
N VAL A 50 -27.37 4.16 10.85
CA VAL A 50 -27.55 4.78 12.16
C VAL A 50 -28.89 4.33 12.74
N GLN A 51 -28.87 3.76 13.97
CA GLN A 51 -30.04 3.19 14.64
C GLN A 51 -30.89 4.22 15.38
N GLU A 52 -30.29 5.36 15.76
CA GLU A 52 -30.98 6.47 16.39
C GLU A 52 -32.02 7.08 15.45
N GLU A 53 -33.11 7.62 16.02
CA GLU A 53 -34.11 8.35 15.25
C GLU A 53 -33.52 9.66 14.74
N ILE A 54 -33.32 9.73 13.42
CA ILE A 54 -32.84 10.92 12.70
C ILE A 54 -33.95 11.43 11.83
N GLU A 55 -34.23 12.72 11.95
CA GLU A 55 -35.15 13.40 11.05
C GLU A 55 -34.63 13.41 9.61
N ASN A 56 -35.53 13.26 8.65
CA ASN A 56 -35.23 13.35 7.22
C ASN A 56 -34.13 12.39 6.74
N ARG A 57 -34.20 11.13 7.16
CA ARG A 57 -33.30 10.10 6.62
C ARG A 57 -33.37 10.04 5.10
N GLY A 58 -32.20 9.93 4.46
CA GLY A 58 -32.15 9.79 3.02
C GLY A 58 -30.82 10.22 2.40
N LEU A 59 -30.83 10.32 1.08
CA LEU A 59 -29.70 10.78 0.28
C LEU A 59 -30.02 12.14 -0.31
N THR A 60 -29.06 13.04 -0.25
CA THR A 60 -29.13 14.36 -0.85
C THR A 60 -27.98 14.51 -1.84
N PHE A 61 -28.31 14.87 -3.08
CA PHE A 61 -27.32 15.22 -4.09
C PHE A 61 -27.20 16.75 -4.17
N THR A 62 -25.95 17.25 -4.16
CA THR A 62 -25.66 18.67 -4.35
C THR A 62 -24.64 18.87 -5.46
N TRP A 63 -24.81 19.95 -6.24
CA TRP A 63 -23.82 20.38 -7.24
C TRP A 63 -22.75 21.29 -6.64
N HIS A 64 -23.04 21.88 -5.49
CA HIS A 64 -22.21 22.85 -4.80
C HIS A 64 -21.96 22.36 -3.38
N ASP A 65 -20.83 21.73 -3.18
CA ASP A 65 -20.42 21.21 -1.90
C ASP A 65 -20.23 22.34 -0.89
N PRO A 66 -20.93 22.34 0.25
CA PRO A 66 -20.76 23.36 1.30
C PRO A 66 -19.31 23.48 1.82
N VAL A 67 -18.55 22.39 1.84
CA VAL A 67 -17.12 22.38 2.27
C VAL A 67 -16.25 23.24 1.37
N TYR A 68 -16.60 23.36 0.08
CA TYR A 68 -15.89 24.20 -0.89
C TYR A 68 -16.46 25.61 -1.04
N GLY A 69 -17.28 26.07 -0.09
CA GLY A 69 -17.83 27.41 -0.11
C GLY A 69 -18.72 27.70 -1.33
N GLY A 70 -19.47 26.72 -1.79
CA GLY A 70 -20.42 26.84 -2.88
C GLY A 70 -19.81 26.81 -4.29
N LYS A 71 -18.55 26.42 -4.44
CA LYS A 71 -17.96 26.14 -5.77
C LYS A 71 -18.58 24.88 -6.36
N PHE A 72 -18.52 24.76 -7.70
CA PHE A 72 -18.96 23.55 -8.37
C PHE A 72 -18.11 22.35 -7.95
N ALA A 73 -18.70 21.49 -7.15
CA ALA A 73 -18.14 20.24 -6.65
C ALA A 73 -19.30 19.30 -6.31
N PRO A 74 -19.69 18.39 -7.22
CA PRO A 74 -20.81 17.49 -6.98
C PRO A 74 -20.54 16.56 -5.80
N ALA A 75 -21.52 16.39 -4.92
CA ALA A 75 -21.44 15.47 -3.79
C ALA A 75 -22.76 14.74 -3.54
N LEU A 76 -22.66 13.47 -3.18
CA LEU A 76 -23.75 12.65 -2.64
C LEU A 76 -23.59 12.58 -1.14
N MET A 77 -24.51 13.18 -0.43
CA MET A 77 -24.53 13.25 1.03
C MET A 77 -25.61 12.34 1.60
N GLY A 78 -25.34 11.73 2.74
CA GLY A 78 -26.27 10.88 3.48
C GLY A 78 -26.75 11.54 4.77
N ASN A 79 -27.99 11.27 5.13
CA ASN A 79 -28.54 11.53 6.46
C ASN A 79 -29.11 10.24 7.02
N GLY A 80 -28.58 9.78 8.14
CA GLY A 80 -28.83 8.45 8.69
C GLY A 80 -27.83 7.38 8.27
N THR A 81 -26.84 7.74 7.45
CA THR A 81 -25.67 6.91 7.10
C THR A 81 -24.57 7.10 8.14
N MET A 82 -23.58 6.20 8.14
CA MET A 82 -22.39 6.35 9.00
C MET A 82 -21.58 7.59 8.62
N HIS A 83 -21.34 7.79 7.33
CA HIS A 83 -20.59 8.92 6.78
C HIS A 83 -21.53 9.97 6.20
N LYS A 84 -21.25 11.24 6.47
CA LYS A 84 -22.03 12.36 5.92
C LYS A 84 -21.84 12.47 4.40
N TYR A 85 -20.60 12.30 3.91
CA TYR A 85 -20.25 12.34 2.49
C TYR A 85 -20.03 10.92 1.99
N LEU A 86 -20.85 10.45 1.06
CA LEU A 86 -20.74 9.10 0.48
C LEU A 86 -19.86 9.10 -0.78
N LEU A 87 -20.09 10.06 -1.67
CA LEU A 87 -19.30 10.33 -2.86
C LEU A 87 -19.12 11.84 -2.97
N TYR A 88 -17.93 12.30 -3.34
CA TYR A 88 -17.69 13.72 -3.55
C TYR A 88 -16.56 13.96 -4.55
N PHE A 89 -16.58 15.14 -5.17
CA PHE A 89 -15.56 15.59 -6.12
C PHE A 89 -14.75 16.69 -5.47
N ASP A 90 -13.43 16.60 -5.63
CA ASP A 90 -12.50 17.66 -5.26
C ASP A 90 -11.39 17.82 -6.31
N ASN A 91 -10.50 18.82 -6.10
CA ASN A 91 -9.39 19.09 -7.02
C ASN A 91 -8.16 18.21 -6.75
N GLN A 92 -8.27 17.19 -5.92
CA GLN A 92 -7.19 16.28 -5.57
C GLN A 92 -7.33 14.96 -6.33
N PHE A 93 -6.27 14.52 -7.00
CA PHE A 93 -6.28 13.20 -7.64
C PHE A 93 -6.59 12.09 -6.61
N PRO A 94 -7.51 11.16 -6.88
CA PRO A 94 -8.16 10.80 -8.15
C PRO A 94 -9.42 11.60 -8.54
N PHE A 95 -9.67 12.76 -7.96
CA PHE A 95 -10.78 13.71 -8.18
C PHE A 95 -12.17 13.24 -7.68
N ILE A 96 -12.41 11.94 -7.67
CA ILE A 96 -13.62 11.33 -7.11
C ILE A 96 -13.24 10.55 -5.87
N HIS A 97 -13.81 10.92 -4.75
CA HIS A 97 -13.59 10.26 -3.47
C HIS A 97 -14.87 9.60 -2.97
N GLN A 98 -14.72 8.57 -2.16
CA GLN A 98 -15.85 7.81 -1.65
C GLN A 98 -15.64 7.37 -0.18
N ASN A 99 -16.71 7.40 0.59
CA ASN A 99 -16.81 6.83 1.93
C ASN A 99 -17.87 5.72 2.01
N LEU A 100 -18.42 5.31 0.87
CA LEU A 100 -19.49 4.32 0.77
C LEU A 100 -18.99 2.91 1.10
N VAL A 101 -17.83 2.54 0.56
CA VAL A 101 -17.24 1.22 0.77
C VAL A 101 -16.09 1.36 1.76
N GLN A 102 -16.21 0.64 2.88
CA GLN A 102 -15.22 0.61 3.95
C GLN A 102 -14.45 -0.71 3.91
N ILE A 103 -13.12 -0.62 3.97
CA ILE A 103 -12.26 -1.79 4.15
C ILE A 103 -11.93 -1.90 5.64
N ASN A 104 -12.42 -2.96 6.27
CA ASN A 104 -12.26 -3.19 7.71
C ASN A 104 -11.23 -4.29 7.95
N LEU A 105 -9.99 -3.91 8.19
CA LEU A 105 -8.91 -4.85 8.50
C LEU A 105 -8.78 -5.16 9.99
N GLY A 106 -9.71 -4.68 10.81
CA GLY A 106 -9.68 -4.78 12.26
C GLY A 106 -9.11 -3.55 12.93
N LYS A 107 -8.95 -3.59 14.25
CA LYS A 107 -8.48 -2.44 15.06
C LYS A 107 -7.10 -2.68 15.63
N SER A 108 -6.31 -1.62 15.70
CA SER A 108 -5.04 -1.59 16.40
C SER A 108 -5.27 -1.55 17.91
N TYR A 109 -4.49 -2.33 18.66
CA TYR A 109 -4.61 -2.43 20.13
C TYR A 109 -3.46 -1.77 20.89
N SER A 110 -2.31 -1.56 20.25
CA SER A 110 -1.14 -0.97 20.91
C SER A 110 -0.42 0.08 20.06
N VAL A 111 -0.29 -0.12 18.75
CA VAL A 111 0.42 0.83 17.87
C VAL A 111 -0.37 2.14 17.73
N ASN A 112 -1.69 2.04 17.53
CA ASN A 112 -2.60 3.18 17.42
C ASN A 112 -3.95 2.79 18.03
N MET A 113 -3.98 2.69 19.36
CA MET A 113 -5.05 2.05 20.12
C MET A 113 -6.45 2.54 19.75
N GLY A 114 -7.30 1.58 19.35
CA GLY A 114 -8.70 1.82 18.99
C GLY A 114 -8.95 2.28 17.57
N VAL A 115 -7.89 2.68 16.84
CA VAL A 115 -7.99 3.12 15.44
C VAL A 115 -8.05 1.91 14.52
N ASP A 116 -8.81 2.02 13.43
CA ASP A 116 -8.86 1.00 12.40
C ASP A 116 -7.48 0.79 11.75
N VAL A 117 -7.16 -0.47 11.44
CA VAL A 117 -5.86 -0.83 10.86
C VAL A 117 -5.67 -0.21 9.49
N PHE A 118 -6.73 -0.17 8.66
CA PHE A 118 -6.66 0.46 7.34
C PHE A 118 -6.34 1.95 7.46
N THR A 119 -7.02 2.67 8.38
CA THR A 119 -6.71 4.07 8.69
C THR A 119 -5.28 4.24 9.21
N THR A 120 -4.81 3.35 10.08
CA THR A 120 -3.42 3.37 10.59
C THR A 120 -2.39 3.21 9.46
N MET A 121 -2.72 2.46 8.41
CA MET A 121 -1.86 2.26 7.23
C MET A 121 -1.90 3.43 6.25
N THR A 122 -3.08 4.04 6.07
CA THR A 122 -3.36 5.02 5.01
C THR A 122 -3.35 6.48 5.47
N SER A 123 -3.32 6.75 6.78
CA SER A 123 -3.20 8.12 7.29
C SER A 123 -1.84 8.74 6.99
N SER A 124 -1.83 10.00 6.57
CA SER A 124 -0.61 10.79 6.31
C SER A 124 0.25 10.95 7.56
N GLN A 125 1.57 10.98 7.42
CA GLN A 125 2.53 10.93 8.52
C GLN A 125 3.19 12.27 8.85
N GLY A 126 2.93 13.33 8.07
CA GLY A 126 3.49 14.66 8.30
C GLY A 126 2.72 15.48 9.33
N SER A 127 3.13 16.73 9.47
CA SER A 127 2.50 17.70 10.37
C SER A 127 1.10 18.09 9.89
N TYR A 128 0.28 18.61 10.80
CA TYR A 128 -1.05 19.10 10.48
C TYR A 128 -1.00 20.25 9.48
N VAL A 129 -1.91 20.24 8.51
CA VAL A 129 -2.04 21.27 7.49
C VAL A 129 -3.23 22.16 7.87
N LEU A 130 -2.96 23.31 8.48
CA LEU A 130 -3.99 24.30 8.78
C LEU A 130 -4.44 25.00 7.48
N SER A 131 -5.73 25.15 7.33
CA SER A 131 -6.36 25.88 6.24
C SER A 131 -7.67 26.55 6.75
N PRO A 132 -8.12 27.64 6.15
CA PRO A 132 -9.42 28.23 6.48
C PRO A 132 -10.53 27.21 6.23
N VAL A 133 -11.24 26.82 7.27
CA VAL A 133 -12.38 25.90 7.24
C VAL A 133 -13.64 26.67 7.58
N THR A 134 -14.67 26.52 6.75
CA THR A 134 -16.02 27.04 7.04
C THR A 134 -16.87 25.86 7.51
N TYR A 135 -17.23 25.87 8.78
CA TYR A 135 -18.07 24.84 9.39
C TYR A 135 -19.54 24.99 8.97
N PRO A 136 -20.37 23.94 9.10
CA PRO A 136 -21.78 23.99 8.74
C PRO A 136 -22.61 25.09 9.45
N THR A 137 -22.18 25.56 10.62
CA THR A 137 -22.81 26.68 11.34
C THR A 137 -22.43 28.05 10.76
N GLY A 138 -21.48 28.12 9.80
CA GLY A 138 -20.95 29.36 9.26
C GLY A 138 -19.72 29.90 9.97
N LEU A 139 -19.29 29.25 11.07
CA LEU A 139 -18.02 29.58 11.76
C LEU A 139 -16.84 29.35 10.82
N GLN A 140 -15.95 30.32 10.74
CA GLN A 140 -14.70 30.24 9.98
C GLN A 140 -13.52 30.30 10.95
N GLU A 141 -12.63 29.32 10.84
CA GLU A 141 -11.38 29.30 11.61
C GLU A 141 -10.32 28.50 10.85
N ASP A 142 -9.05 28.77 11.17
CA ASP A 142 -7.93 27.98 10.66
C ASP A 142 -7.86 26.66 11.39
N SER A 143 -8.21 25.58 10.70
CA SER A 143 -8.25 24.23 11.25
C SER A 143 -7.60 23.24 10.28
N ALA A 144 -7.19 22.10 10.82
CA ALA A 144 -6.77 20.94 10.02
C ALA A 144 -7.94 19.97 9.76
N ASP A 145 -9.17 20.29 10.17
CA ASP A 145 -10.32 19.39 10.06
C ASP A 145 -10.69 19.11 8.60
N ASP A 146 -10.91 17.85 8.28
CA ASP A 146 -11.41 17.40 6.99
C ASP A 146 -12.90 17.09 7.08
N LEU A 147 -13.75 18.04 6.72
CA LEU A 147 -15.19 17.91 6.85
C LEU A 147 -15.80 16.80 5.96
N HIS A 148 -15.10 16.39 4.87
CA HIS A 148 -15.55 15.25 4.06
C HIS A 148 -15.47 13.91 4.77
N THR A 149 -14.68 13.83 5.84
CA THR A 149 -14.54 12.60 6.66
C THR A 149 -15.56 12.54 7.80
N ALA A 150 -16.50 13.48 7.87
CA ALA A 150 -17.48 13.56 8.95
C ALA A 150 -18.27 12.26 9.08
N THR A 151 -18.25 11.68 10.29
CA THR A 151 -19.03 10.51 10.66
C THR A 151 -19.99 10.83 11.79
N TYR A 152 -21.08 10.05 11.84
CA TYR A 152 -22.10 10.21 12.87
C TYR A 152 -21.56 9.76 14.24
N MET A 153 -21.81 10.59 15.24
CA MET A 153 -21.50 10.27 16.64
C MET A 153 -22.64 10.81 17.54
N ALA A 154 -23.54 9.92 17.92
CA ALA A 154 -24.74 10.26 18.68
C ALA A 154 -24.47 11.11 19.93
N GLY A 155 -25.21 12.20 20.09
CA GLY A 155 -25.17 13.08 21.24
C GLY A 155 -23.90 13.93 21.38
N THR A 156 -22.98 13.90 20.42
CA THR A 156 -21.70 14.62 20.53
C THR A 156 -21.88 16.12 20.46
N ARG A 157 -22.80 16.60 19.62
CA ARG A 157 -23.11 18.02 19.50
C ARG A 157 -23.61 18.63 20.81
N THR A 158 -24.52 17.95 21.49
CA THR A 158 -25.06 18.39 22.76
C THR A 158 -24.07 18.22 23.94
N ALA A 159 -23.11 17.32 23.81
CA ALA A 159 -22.09 17.05 24.83
C ALA A 159 -20.89 18.01 24.79
N SER A 160 -20.68 18.76 23.69
CA SER A 160 -19.51 19.63 23.50
C SER A 160 -19.91 20.97 22.91
N LEU A 161 -19.68 22.07 23.64
CA LEU A 161 -19.89 23.45 23.18
C LEU A 161 -19.12 23.78 21.92
N VAL A 162 -17.93 23.18 21.73
CA VAL A 162 -17.10 23.37 20.53
C VAL A 162 -17.80 22.77 19.32
N ASN A 163 -18.35 21.56 19.45
CA ASN A 163 -19.08 20.90 18.36
C ASN A 163 -20.41 21.58 18.07
N GLU A 164 -21.09 22.08 19.09
CA GLU A 164 -22.32 22.87 18.92
C GLU A 164 -22.10 24.13 18.07
N ASN A 165 -20.97 24.82 18.29
CA ASN A 165 -20.61 26.01 17.52
C ASN A 165 -20.14 25.73 16.09
N ARG A 166 -19.71 24.50 15.79
CA ARG A 166 -19.16 24.11 14.49
C ARG A 166 -20.14 23.32 13.61
N PHE A 167 -20.96 22.45 14.20
CA PHE A 167 -21.79 21.50 13.49
C PHE A 167 -23.28 21.71 13.78
N VAL A 168 -24.12 21.49 12.78
CA VAL A 168 -25.58 21.60 12.90
C VAL A 168 -26.25 20.28 13.27
N ASP A 169 -25.55 19.19 13.08
CA ASP A 169 -25.99 17.81 13.35
C ASP A 169 -24.88 17.01 14.06
N ASP A 170 -25.16 15.74 14.38
CA ASP A 170 -24.21 14.88 15.09
C ASP A 170 -23.11 14.25 14.19
N TYR A 171 -22.97 14.72 12.95
CA TYR A 171 -21.83 14.35 12.09
C TYR A 171 -20.59 15.19 12.44
N THR A 172 -20.08 14.96 13.63
CA THR A 172 -19.04 15.80 14.26
C THR A 172 -17.68 15.13 14.36
N ASN A 173 -17.61 13.81 14.10
CA ASN A 173 -16.34 13.07 14.18
C ASN A 173 -15.61 13.21 12.84
N VAL A 174 -14.67 14.14 12.76
CA VAL A 174 -13.87 14.43 11.59
C VAL A 174 -12.42 14.01 11.79
N THR A 175 -11.75 13.60 10.73
CA THR A 175 -10.30 13.39 10.73
C THR A 175 -9.57 14.68 10.42
N THR A 176 -8.28 14.74 10.77
CA THR A 176 -7.46 15.91 10.51
C THR A 176 -6.59 15.72 9.25
N LYS A 177 -6.47 16.77 8.44
CA LYS A 177 -5.55 16.81 7.30
C LYS A 177 -4.12 16.88 7.77
N LYS A 178 -3.31 15.92 7.32
CA LYS A 178 -1.86 15.89 7.56
C LYS A 178 -1.14 15.93 6.24
N GLY A 179 -0.01 16.61 6.21
CA GLY A 179 0.90 16.60 5.07
C GLY A 179 1.69 15.30 4.94
N GLY A 180 2.46 15.20 3.88
CA GLY A 180 3.27 14.01 3.59
C GLY A 180 2.45 12.84 3.05
N LEU A 181 3.11 11.69 2.89
CA LEU A 181 2.47 10.46 2.45
C LEU A 181 2.03 9.63 3.65
N SER A 182 1.14 8.68 3.39
CA SER A 182 0.80 7.63 4.35
C SER A 182 1.94 6.62 4.48
N LYS A 183 1.88 5.74 5.50
CA LYS A 183 2.85 4.64 5.65
C LYS A 183 2.91 3.77 4.40
N MET A 184 1.75 3.42 3.85
CA MET A 184 1.69 2.70 2.57
C MET A 184 2.26 3.53 1.44
N GLY A 185 1.95 4.83 1.37
CA GLY A 185 2.45 5.73 0.35
C GLY A 185 3.98 5.79 0.29
N TYR A 186 4.65 5.89 1.43
CA TYR A 186 6.12 5.86 1.48
C TYR A 186 6.69 4.55 0.97
N SER A 187 6.15 3.41 1.40
CA SER A 187 6.59 2.09 0.92
C SER A 187 6.37 1.93 -0.58
N PHE A 188 5.19 2.36 -1.09
CA PHE A 188 4.88 2.28 -2.52
C PHE A 188 5.80 3.16 -3.37
N VAL A 189 6.02 4.42 -2.98
CA VAL A 189 6.91 5.33 -3.73
C VAL A 189 8.33 4.78 -3.77
N ILE A 190 8.89 4.39 -2.63
CA ILE A 190 10.24 3.83 -2.56
C ILE A 190 10.33 2.52 -3.34
N GLY A 191 9.36 1.61 -3.16
CA GLY A 191 9.33 0.31 -3.82
C GLY A 191 9.21 0.43 -5.34
N ILE A 192 8.26 1.23 -5.84
CA ILE A 192 8.05 1.42 -7.29
C ILE A 192 9.28 2.08 -7.94
N LEU A 193 9.85 3.11 -7.31
CA LEU A 193 11.05 3.77 -7.83
C LEU A 193 12.27 2.84 -7.79
N ALA A 194 12.40 2.01 -6.76
CA ALA A 194 13.45 1.00 -6.69
C ALA A 194 13.30 -0.06 -7.80
N VAL A 195 12.09 -0.53 -8.08
CA VAL A 195 11.82 -1.46 -9.19
C VAL A 195 12.09 -0.79 -10.52
N ALA A 196 11.61 0.43 -10.74
CA ALA A 196 11.87 1.17 -11.96
C ALA A 196 13.38 1.33 -12.21
N LEU A 197 14.15 1.69 -11.18
CA LEU A 197 15.60 1.77 -11.26
C LEU A 197 16.24 0.40 -11.55
N ALA A 198 15.72 -0.66 -10.92
CA ALA A 198 16.20 -2.02 -11.13
C ALA A 198 16.00 -2.48 -12.58
N TYR A 199 14.84 -2.22 -13.16
CA TYR A 199 14.57 -2.55 -14.56
C TYR A 199 15.36 -1.68 -15.53
N LEU A 200 15.49 -0.38 -15.24
CA LEU A 200 16.27 0.57 -16.04
C LEU A 200 17.76 0.16 -16.15
N LEU A 201 18.33 -0.35 -15.08
CA LEU A 201 19.73 -0.78 -15.04
C LEU A 201 19.88 -2.27 -15.33
N GLY A 202 19.10 -3.12 -14.68
CA GLY A 202 19.24 -4.58 -14.73
C GLY A 202 18.96 -5.16 -16.11
N VAL A 203 17.95 -4.63 -16.83
CA VAL A 203 17.60 -5.12 -18.18
C VAL A 203 18.71 -4.84 -19.19
N PRO A 204 19.19 -3.60 -19.40
CA PRO A 204 20.27 -3.33 -20.35
C PRO A 204 21.58 -4.04 -19.97
N LEU A 205 21.91 -4.10 -18.68
CA LEU A 205 23.13 -4.77 -18.22
C LEU A 205 23.05 -6.29 -18.47
N GLY A 206 21.92 -6.94 -18.15
CA GLY A 206 21.71 -8.36 -18.42
C GLY A 206 21.76 -8.71 -19.91
N ILE A 207 21.16 -7.88 -20.77
CA ILE A 207 21.23 -7.98 -22.24
C ILE A 207 22.70 -7.88 -22.69
N THR A 208 23.43 -6.91 -22.19
CA THR A 208 24.83 -6.68 -22.55
C THR A 208 25.73 -7.84 -22.12
N MET A 209 25.49 -8.40 -20.95
CA MET A 209 26.17 -9.61 -20.48
C MET A 209 25.92 -10.80 -21.40
N ALA A 210 24.67 -11.04 -21.77
CA ALA A 210 24.32 -12.14 -22.69
C ALA A 210 24.97 -11.98 -24.07
N ARG A 211 24.93 -10.76 -24.66
CA ARG A 211 25.57 -10.46 -25.94
C ARG A 211 27.08 -10.62 -25.93
N ARG A 212 27.71 -10.35 -24.78
CA ARG A 212 29.16 -10.40 -24.59
C ARG A 212 29.54 -11.56 -23.66
N LYS A 213 28.85 -12.69 -23.82
CA LYS A 213 29.09 -13.89 -23.02
C LYS A 213 30.60 -14.22 -22.95
N ASP A 214 31.06 -14.56 -21.74
CA ASP A 214 32.44 -14.92 -21.40
C ASP A 214 33.48 -13.80 -21.58
N LYS A 215 33.07 -12.59 -21.99
CA LYS A 215 33.94 -11.41 -22.09
C LYS A 215 33.95 -10.62 -20.76
N LEU A 216 34.80 -9.61 -20.69
CA LEU A 216 35.04 -8.83 -19.45
C LEU A 216 33.74 -8.27 -18.84
N VAL A 217 32.82 -7.74 -19.65
CA VAL A 217 31.53 -7.20 -19.19
C VAL A 217 30.70 -8.29 -18.48
N ASP A 218 30.67 -9.50 -19.05
CA ASP A 218 29.96 -10.63 -18.46
C ASP A 218 30.58 -11.09 -17.14
N LYS A 219 31.91 -11.14 -17.09
CA LYS A 219 32.67 -11.49 -15.88
C LYS A 219 32.41 -10.47 -14.75
N ILE A 220 32.49 -9.15 -15.03
CA ILE A 220 32.24 -8.10 -14.05
C ILE A 220 30.79 -8.17 -13.55
N GLY A 221 29.82 -8.32 -14.47
CA GLY A 221 28.41 -8.47 -14.10
C GLY A 221 28.17 -9.71 -13.24
N THR A 222 28.85 -10.83 -13.55
CA THR A 222 28.77 -12.05 -12.73
C THR A 222 29.36 -11.86 -11.33
N ILE A 223 30.49 -11.14 -11.21
CA ILE A 223 31.09 -10.81 -9.90
C ILE A 223 30.09 -9.96 -9.08
N TYR A 224 29.47 -8.96 -9.70
CA TYR A 224 28.44 -8.15 -9.02
C TYR A 224 27.26 -9.01 -8.56
N ILE A 225 26.72 -9.88 -9.40
CA ILE A 225 25.61 -10.78 -9.07
C ILE A 225 25.99 -11.68 -7.87
N VAL A 226 27.17 -12.31 -7.93
CA VAL A 226 27.65 -13.19 -6.87
C VAL A 226 27.85 -12.41 -5.57
N PHE A 227 28.44 -11.22 -5.63
CA PHE A 227 28.66 -10.36 -4.47
C PHE A 227 27.33 -10.01 -3.77
N ILE A 228 26.33 -9.52 -4.54
CA ILE A 228 25.03 -9.14 -3.98
C ILE A 228 24.28 -10.33 -3.38
N ILE A 229 24.40 -11.52 -3.97
CA ILE A 229 23.73 -12.73 -3.45
C ILE A 229 24.46 -13.26 -2.19
N ALA A 230 25.79 -13.19 -2.15
CA ALA A 230 26.59 -13.73 -1.06
C ALA A 230 26.61 -12.82 0.19
N VAL A 231 26.52 -11.49 0.00
CA VAL A 231 26.63 -10.53 1.11
C VAL A 231 25.25 -10.32 1.75
N PRO A 232 25.12 -10.42 3.08
CA PRO A 232 23.88 -10.11 3.78
C PRO A 232 23.38 -8.68 3.45
N SER A 233 22.07 -8.54 3.20
CA SER A 233 21.48 -7.27 2.79
C SER A 233 21.78 -6.10 3.73
N LEU A 234 21.78 -6.34 5.04
CA LEU A 234 22.14 -5.33 6.04
C LEU A 234 23.54 -4.75 5.81
N ALA A 235 24.51 -5.57 5.43
CA ALA A 235 25.89 -5.12 5.28
C ALA A 235 26.03 -4.08 4.16
N TYR A 236 25.46 -4.35 2.97
CA TYR A 236 25.53 -3.36 1.89
C TYR A 236 24.60 -2.16 2.11
N ILE A 237 23.46 -2.30 2.79
CA ILE A 237 22.61 -1.17 3.14
C ILE A 237 23.36 -0.19 4.07
N PHE A 238 24.04 -0.71 5.10
CA PHE A 238 24.87 0.12 5.97
C PHE A 238 26.07 0.72 5.26
N LEU A 239 26.70 -0.04 4.34
CA LEU A 239 27.79 0.48 3.50
C LEU A 239 27.30 1.69 2.67
N PHE A 240 26.14 1.57 1.99
CA PHE A 240 25.55 2.68 1.22
C PHE A 240 25.16 3.86 2.11
N LYS A 241 24.65 3.58 3.31
CA LYS A 241 24.36 4.63 4.31
C LYS A 241 25.64 5.38 4.70
N ALA A 242 26.76 4.67 4.94
CA ALA A 242 28.04 5.28 5.28
C ALA A 242 28.62 6.09 4.12
N ILE A 243 28.57 5.56 2.89
CA ILE A 243 29.01 6.28 1.67
C ILE A 243 28.15 7.53 1.48
N GLY A 244 26.80 7.40 1.59
CA GLY A 244 25.88 8.51 1.46
C GLY A 244 26.15 9.62 2.48
N PHE A 245 26.42 9.27 3.73
CA PHE A 245 26.85 10.22 4.75
C PHE A 245 28.13 10.98 4.33
N GLY A 246 29.13 10.25 3.82
CA GLY A 246 30.40 10.83 3.38
C GLY A 246 30.28 11.83 2.22
N ILE A 247 29.25 11.71 1.38
CA ILE A 247 28.98 12.62 0.26
C ILE A 247 27.85 13.62 0.56
N GLY A 248 27.40 13.72 1.82
CA GLY A 248 26.40 14.70 2.27
C GLY A 248 24.94 14.36 1.96
N LEU A 249 24.60 13.11 1.61
CA LEU A 249 23.21 12.69 1.45
C LEU A 249 22.54 12.45 2.80
N PRO A 250 21.22 12.77 2.93
CA PRO A 250 20.47 12.47 4.13
C PRO A 250 20.42 10.95 4.40
N THR A 251 20.86 10.54 5.59
CA THR A 251 20.92 9.13 6.00
C THR A 251 19.75 8.70 6.87
N THR A 252 18.88 9.63 7.22
CA THR A 252 17.62 9.39 7.93
C THR A 252 16.49 10.13 7.23
N PHE A 253 15.31 9.50 7.25
CA PHE A 253 14.13 10.08 6.62
C PHE A 253 13.49 11.11 7.56
N ASN A 254 13.10 12.27 7.03
CA ASN A 254 12.34 13.30 7.74
C ASN A 254 11.11 13.69 6.92
N VAL A 255 9.93 13.38 7.45
CA VAL A 255 8.64 13.57 6.78
C VAL A 255 8.35 15.04 6.48
N ASP A 256 8.74 15.93 7.38
CA ASP A 256 8.48 17.38 7.28
C ASP A 256 9.52 18.12 6.43
N SER A 257 10.55 17.40 5.94
CA SER A 257 11.57 17.99 5.09
C SER A 257 11.08 18.17 3.64
N SER A 258 11.30 19.33 3.07
CA SER A 258 11.07 19.61 1.65
C SER A 258 12.07 18.90 0.72
N SER A 259 13.21 18.43 1.25
CA SER A 259 14.26 17.79 0.47
C SER A 259 13.86 16.41 -0.02
N LYS A 260 13.91 16.20 -1.33
CA LYS A 260 13.69 14.88 -1.95
C LYS A 260 14.92 13.97 -1.94
N LEU A 261 16.09 14.49 -1.56
CA LEU A 261 17.34 13.73 -1.53
C LEU A 261 17.29 12.55 -0.56
N MET A 262 16.43 12.60 0.46
CA MET A 262 16.26 11.52 1.43
C MET A 262 15.71 10.20 0.83
N TYR A 263 15.11 10.25 -0.37
CA TYR A 263 14.64 9.05 -1.07
C TYR A 263 15.76 8.28 -1.78
N ILE A 264 16.88 8.93 -2.10
CA ILE A 264 17.94 8.35 -2.95
C ILE A 264 18.54 7.09 -2.30
N LEU A 265 19.00 7.18 -1.07
CA LEU A 265 19.67 6.06 -0.41
C LEU A 265 18.75 4.85 -0.19
N PRO A 266 17.50 5.01 0.31
CA PRO A 266 16.56 3.90 0.40
C PRO A 266 16.26 3.24 -0.95
N ILE A 267 16.02 4.05 -2.00
CA ILE A 267 15.70 3.54 -3.35
C ILE A 267 16.88 2.76 -3.93
N VAL A 268 18.09 3.31 -3.88
CA VAL A 268 19.29 2.64 -4.40
C VAL A 268 19.56 1.35 -3.64
N SER A 269 19.51 1.39 -2.32
CA SER A 269 19.75 0.20 -1.48
C SER A 269 18.76 -0.93 -1.76
N LEU A 270 17.49 -0.59 -2.01
CA LEU A 270 16.43 -1.56 -2.33
C LEU A 270 16.53 -2.06 -3.77
N ALA A 271 17.00 -1.22 -4.72
CA ALA A 271 17.12 -1.58 -6.12
C ALA A 271 18.26 -2.58 -6.41
N LEU A 272 19.37 -2.50 -5.69
CA LEU A 272 20.58 -3.27 -5.98
C LEU A 272 20.36 -4.78 -6.06
N PRO A 273 19.70 -5.46 -5.09
CA PRO A 273 19.40 -6.88 -5.20
C PRO A 273 18.54 -7.20 -6.42
N SER A 274 17.58 -6.33 -6.73
CA SER A 274 16.68 -6.50 -7.88
C SER A 274 17.42 -6.33 -9.19
N VAL A 275 18.40 -5.40 -9.29
CA VAL A 275 19.31 -5.27 -10.45
C VAL A 275 20.07 -6.56 -10.67
N ALA A 276 20.72 -7.10 -9.63
CA ALA A 276 21.48 -8.33 -9.73
C ALA A 276 20.62 -9.52 -10.16
N ASN A 277 19.41 -9.63 -9.62
CA ASN A 277 18.46 -10.69 -9.96
C ASN A 277 17.99 -10.57 -11.43
N LEU A 278 17.63 -9.37 -11.88
CA LEU A 278 17.24 -9.13 -13.27
C LEU A 278 18.40 -9.43 -14.25
N MET A 279 19.61 -8.95 -13.96
CA MET A 279 20.80 -9.26 -14.76
C MET A 279 21.00 -10.76 -14.91
N LYS A 280 20.89 -11.52 -13.80
CA LYS A 280 21.01 -12.98 -13.78
C LYS A 280 19.98 -13.67 -14.67
N TRP A 281 18.68 -13.32 -14.51
CA TRP A 281 17.61 -13.98 -15.22
C TRP A 281 17.56 -13.59 -16.70
N ILE A 282 17.76 -12.33 -17.05
CA ILE A 282 17.81 -11.86 -18.44
C ILE A 282 18.96 -12.52 -19.18
N ARG A 283 20.16 -12.51 -18.56
CA ARG A 283 21.32 -13.21 -19.13
C ARG A 283 21.00 -14.67 -19.42
N ARG A 284 20.40 -15.38 -18.46
CA ARG A 284 20.03 -16.78 -18.60
C ARG A 284 19.03 -16.99 -19.74
N TYR A 285 17.90 -16.29 -19.70
CA TYR A 285 16.85 -16.44 -20.73
C TYR A 285 17.39 -16.13 -22.12
N MET A 286 18.21 -15.11 -22.29
CA MET A 286 18.78 -14.78 -23.57
C MET A 286 19.75 -15.85 -24.09
N ILE A 287 20.61 -16.41 -23.22
CA ILE A 287 21.50 -17.51 -23.62
C ILE A 287 20.69 -18.75 -24.02
N ASP A 288 19.64 -19.08 -23.27
CA ASP A 288 18.76 -20.21 -23.61
C ASP A 288 18.10 -19.99 -24.98
N GLN A 289 17.62 -18.77 -25.27
CA GLN A 289 17.05 -18.45 -26.58
C GLN A 289 18.10 -18.47 -27.69
N MET A 290 19.32 -18.02 -27.46
CA MET A 290 20.41 -18.03 -28.46
C MET A 290 20.77 -19.46 -28.93
N ASN A 291 20.57 -20.44 -28.04
CA ASN A 291 20.86 -21.85 -28.33
C ASN A 291 19.67 -22.62 -28.95
N SER A 292 18.51 -21.98 -29.11
CA SER A 292 17.30 -22.63 -29.64
C SER A 292 17.37 -22.91 -31.13
N ASP A 293 16.62 -23.94 -31.58
CA ASP A 293 16.65 -24.36 -32.98
C ASP A 293 16.06 -23.32 -33.92
N TYR A 294 15.05 -22.58 -33.52
CA TYR A 294 14.48 -21.52 -34.36
C TYR A 294 15.51 -20.39 -34.67
N VAL A 295 16.48 -20.17 -33.78
CA VAL A 295 17.58 -19.22 -34.04
C VAL A 295 18.54 -19.79 -35.05
N LYS A 296 18.83 -21.10 -35.02
CA LYS A 296 19.63 -21.78 -36.04
C LYS A 296 18.94 -21.72 -37.42
N PHE A 297 17.62 -21.95 -37.46
CA PHE A 297 16.82 -21.79 -38.68
C PHE A 297 16.84 -20.37 -39.23
N ALA A 298 16.67 -19.36 -38.36
CA ALA A 298 16.73 -17.96 -38.78
C ALA A 298 18.10 -17.60 -39.41
N ARG A 299 19.19 -18.14 -38.83
CA ARG A 299 20.53 -17.94 -39.34
C ARG A 299 20.75 -18.63 -40.70
N SER A 300 20.30 -19.88 -40.87
CA SER A 300 20.36 -20.59 -42.16
C SER A 300 19.46 -19.96 -43.22
N GLY A 301 18.39 -19.26 -42.82
CA GLY A 301 17.53 -18.45 -43.68
C GLY A 301 18.11 -17.11 -44.12
N GLY A 302 19.37 -16.79 -43.74
CA GLY A 302 20.09 -15.60 -44.18
C GLY A 302 19.81 -14.34 -43.39
N LEU A 303 19.13 -14.42 -42.21
CA LEU A 303 18.95 -13.26 -41.35
C LEU A 303 20.28 -12.86 -40.71
N THR A 304 20.49 -11.55 -40.59
CA THR A 304 21.68 -11.00 -39.93
C THR A 304 21.63 -11.18 -38.41
N GLU A 305 22.78 -11.30 -37.77
CA GLU A 305 22.85 -11.46 -36.28
C GLU A 305 22.10 -10.37 -35.50
N PRO A 306 22.14 -9.06 -35.88
CA PRO A 306 21.33 -8.02 -35.23
C PRO A 306 19.81 -8.24 -35.37
N GLU A 307 19.36 -8.74 -36.54
CA GLU A 307 17.94 -9.04 -36.76
C GLU A 307 17.48 -10.23 -35.93
N ILE A 308 18.26 -11.31 -35.93
CA ILE A 308 18.02 -12.50 -35.11
C ILE A 308 17.94 -12.10 -33.66
N PHE A 309 18.90 -11.31 -33.18
CA PHE A 309 18.94 -10.85 -31.81
C PHE A 309 17.69 -10.06 -31.42
N ARG A 310 17.33 -9.03 -32.21
CA ARG A 310 16.20 -8.13 -31.88
C ARG A 310 14.85 -8.79 -32.08
N LYS A 311 14.64 -9.48 -33.20
CA LYS A 311 13.32 -10.02 -33.62
C LYS A 311 12.99 -11.35 -32.95
N HIS A 312 14.00 -12.16 -32.65
CA HIS A 312 13.80 -13.54 -32.18
C HIS A 312 14.27 -13.75 -30.76
N ILE A 313 15.51 -13.41 -30.40
CA ILE A 313 16.07 -13.70 -29.07
C ILE A 313 15.48 -12.76 -28.02
N LEU A 314 15.61 -11.45 -28.21
CA LEU A 314 15.18 -10.46 -27.22
C LEU A 314 13.67 -10.53 -27.00
N LYS A 315 12.89 -10.62 -28.08
CA LYS A 315 11.44 -10.66 -28.00
C LYS A 315 10.92 -11.84 -27.15
N ASN A 316 11.53 -13.02 -27.31
CA ASN A 316 11.12 -14.21 -26.55
C ASN A 316 11.71 -14.22 -25.13
N ALA A 317 12.94 -13.73 -24.93
CA ALA A 317 13.58 -13.68 -23.63
C ALA A 317 12.93 -12.68 -22.65
N ILE A 318 12.26 -11.64 -23.17
CA ILE A 318 11.65 -10.61 -22.34
C ILE A 318 10.29 -11.02 -21.74
N ILE A 319 9.61 -12.02 -22.33
CA ILE A 319 8.28 -12.45 -21.90
C ILE A 319 8.23 -12.78 -20.39
N PRO A 320 9.07 -13.69 -19.86
CA PRO A 320 9.05 -14.00 -18.43
C PRO A 320 9.47 -12.82 -17.55
N ILE A 321 10.22 -11.86 -18.09
CA ILE A 321 10.63 -10.66 -17.36
C ILE A 321 9.43 -9.71 -17.18
N VAL A 322 8.61 -9.53 -18.21
CA VAL A 322 7.40 -8.69 -18.16
C VAL A 322 6.37 -9.31 -17.20
N HIS A 323 6.17 -10.62 -17.28
CA HIS A 323 5.33 -11.34 -16.32
C HIS A 323 5.76 -11.08 -14.86
N GLY A 324 7.05 -11.00 -14.60
CA GLY A 324 7.61 -10.77 -13.27
C GLY A 324 7.49 -9.35 -12.73
N ILE A 325 7.06 -8.34 -13.52
CA ILE A 325 7.00 -6.94 -13.08
C ILE A 325 6.11 -6.74 -11.84
N PRO A 326 4.84 -7.19 -11.82
CA PRO A 326 3.99 -6.99 -10.64
C PRO A 326 4.54 -7.70 -9.40
N GLY A 327 5.08 -8.91 -9.56
CA GLY A 327 5.73 -9.64 -8.49
C GLY A 327 6.98 -8.93 -7.95
N SER A 328 7.74 -8.25 -8.81
CA SER A 328 8.88 -7.43 -8.41
C SER A 328 8.45 -6.22 -7.57
N VAL A 329 7.36 -5.56 -7.95
CA VAL A 329 6.78 -4.46 -7.16
C VAL A 329 6.33 -4.95 -5.80
N LEU A 330 5.59 -6.05 -5.73
CA LEU A 330 5.18 -6.65 -4.45
C LEU A 330 6.39 -7.04 -3.60
N GLY A 331 7.39 -7.67 -4.20
CA GLY A 331 8.64 -8.05 -3.53
C GLY A 331 9.38 -6.85 -2.96
N ALA A 332 9.41 -5.72 -3.68
CA ALA A 332 10.00 -4.48 -3.18
C ALA A 332 9.23 -3.90 -1.99
N LEU A 333 7.89 -3.97 -2.02
CA LEU A 333 7.04 -3.51 -0.92
C LEU A 333 7.25 -4.35 0.35
N THR A 334 7.32 -5.67 0.21
CA THR A 334 7.55 -6.59 1.34
C THR A 334 9.01 -6.62 1.77
N GLY A 335 9.95 -6.48 0.83
CA GLY A 335 11.39 -6.46 1.09
C GLY A 335 11.92 -5.13 1.65
N ALA A 336 11.12 -4.08 1.60
CA ALA A 336 11.52 -2.75 2.09
C ALA A 336 11.67 -2.67 3.62
N ILE A 337 11.18 -3.65 4.39
CA ILE A 337 11.17 -3.65 5.87
C ILE A 337 12.55 -3.30 6.45
N ILE A 338 13.60 -3.97 5.99
CA ILE A 338 14.97 -3.75 6.48
C ILE A 338 15.46 -2.35 6.10
N THR A 339 15.26 -1.95 4.84
CA THR A 339 15.62 -0.63 4.32
C THR A 339 14.90 0.47 5.06
N GLU A 340 13.59 0.33 5.28
CA GLU A 340 12.77 1.29 6.02
C GLU A 340 13.27 1.45 7.47
N ARG A 341 13.65 0.36 8.13
CA ARG A 341 14.21 0.41 9.50
C ARG A 341 15.56 1.12 9.54
N VAL A 342 16.46 0.82 8.61
CA VAL A 342 17.82 1.40 8.59
C VAL A 342 17.78 2.90 8.28
N TYR A 343 16.91 3.34 7.38
CA TYR A 343 16.76 4.76 6.99
C TYR A 343 15.68 5.51 7.77
N VAL A 344 14.99 4.83 8.71
CA VAL A 344 13.91 5.41 9.53
C VAL A 344 12.74 5.92 8.68
N VAL A 345 12.42 5.22 7.60
CA VAL A 345 11.26 5.54 6.77
C VAL A 345 9.98 5.11 7.51
N PRO A 346 8.97 5.99 7.64
CA PRO A 346 7.70 5.64 8.28
C PRO A 346 6.80 4.82 7.35
N GLY A 347 7.31 3.69 6.87
CA GLY A 347 6.65 2.81 5.91
C GLY A 347 5.85 1.67 6.55
N ALA A 348 5.19 0.88 5.69
CA ALA A 348 4.38 -0.26 6.10
C ALA A 348 5.20 -1.40 6.74
N GLY A 349 6.45 -1.60 6.31
CA GLY A 349 7.35 -2.56 6.92
C GLY A 349 7.75 -2.16 8.35
N ASN A 350 7.95 -0.87 8.59
CA ASN A 350 8.19 -0.35 9.93
C ASN A 350 6.95 -0.51 10.82
N LEU A 351 5.74 -0.31 10.27
CA LEU A 351 4.48 -0.55 10.98
C LEU A 351 4.36 -2.01 11.42
N LEU A 352 4.63 -2.95 10.52
CA LEU A 352 4.54 -4.40 10.81
C LEU A 352 5.54 -4.82 11.89
N THR A 353 6.80 -4.38 11.80
CA THR A 353 7.81 -4.71 12.81
C THR A 353 7.48 -4.10 14.17
N THR A 354 6.94 -2.89 14.20
CA THR A 354 6.47 -2.26 15.44
C THR A 354 5.31 -3.05 16.05
N ALA A 355 4.33 -3.44 15.23
CA ALA A 355 3.18 -4.22 15.68
C ALA A 355 3.59 -5.60 16.27
N ILE A 356 4.57 -6.26 15.65
CA ILE A 356 5.12 -7.53 16.16
C ILE A 356 5.75 -7.30 17.54
N ASN A 357 6.58 -6.27 17.69
CA ASN A 357 7.28 -5.97 18.95
C ASN A 357 6.33 -5.54 20.07
N THR A 358 5.17 -4.96 19.74
CA THR A 358 4.17 -4.50 20.70
C THR A 358 2.98 -5.45 20.81
N TYR A 359 3.05 -6.62 20.22
CA TYR A 359 1.99 -7.65 20.21
C TYR A 359 0.62 -7.16 19.70
N ASP A 360 0.63 -6.23 18.74
CA ASP A 360 -0.59 -5.72 18.11
C ASP A 360 -1.11 -6.70 17.03
N ASN A 361 -1.82 -7.71 17.49
CA ASN A 361 -2.35 -8.74 16.60
C ASN A 361 -3.33 -8.18 15.55
N GLY A 362 -4.05 -7.10 15.85
CA GLY A 362 -4.93 -6.43 14.90
C GLY A 362 -4.15 -5.92 13.68
N VAL A 363 -3.08 -5.16 13.93
CA VAL A 363 -2.22 -4.63 12.88
C VAL A 363 -1.49 -5.75 12.13
N ILE A 364 -0.97 -6.77 12.85
CA ILE A 364 -0.29 -7.91 12.21
C ILE A 364 -1.21 -8.61 11.21
N VAL A 365 -2.41 -8.97 11.64
CA VAL A 365 -3.39 -9.67 10.78
C VAL A 365 -3.83 -8.79 9.63
N GLY A 366 -4.17 -7.51 9.88
CA GLY A 366 -4.63 -6.58 8.85
C GLY A 366 -3.58 -6.30 7.77
N VAL A 367 -2.34 -5.99 8.18
CA VAL A 367 -1.23 -5.76 7.24
C VAL A 367 -0.91 -7.01 6.44
N THR A 368 -0.89 -8.18 7.09
CA THR A 368 -0.65 -9.46 6.41
C THR A 368 -1.76 -9.76 5.39
N MET A 369 -3.02 -9.53 5.74
CA MET A 369 -4.15 -9.71 4.84
C MET A 369 -4.06 -8.77 3.63
N PHE A 370 -3.70 -7.51 3.86
CA PHE A 370 -3.49 -6.55 2.78
C PHE A 370 -2.41 -7.01 1.79
N TYR A 371 -1.25 -7.47 2.27
CA TYR A 371 -0.21 -8.00 1.39
C TYR A 371 -0.62 -9.29 0.70
N ALA A 372 -1.40 -10.15 1.34
CA ALA A 372 -1.94 -11.35 0.72
C ALA A 372 -2.87 -11.00 -0.47
N MET A 373 -3.75 -10.00 -0.29
CA MET A 373 -4.60 -9.49 -1.38
C MET A 373 -3.77 -8.92 -2.54
N LEU A 374 -2.75 -8.11 -2.23
CA LEU A 374 -1.83 -7.57 -3.24
C LEU A 374 -1.07 -8.69 -3.97
N SER A 375 -0.72 -9.79 -3.28
CA SER A 375 -0.05 -10.94 -3.89
C SER A 375 -0.93 -11.60 -4.96
N VAL A 376 -2.22 -11.81 -4.66
CA VAL A 376 -3.18 -12.36 -5.62
C VAL A 376 -3.33 -11.43 -6.83
N ILE A 377 -3.51 -10.13 -6.58
CA ILE A 377 -3.60 -9.11 -7.65
C ILE A 377 -2.32 -9.09 -8.50
N SER A 378 -1.16 -9.20 -7.87
CA SER A 378 0.15 -9.21 -8.56
C SER A 378 0.28 -10.39 -9.53
N VAL A 379 -0.18 -11.59 -9.14
CA VAL A 379 -0.17 -12.78 -10.02
C VAL A 379 -1.09 -12.55 -11.21
N ILE A 380 -2.32 -12.11 -10.98
CA ILE A 380 -3.31 -11.83 -12.04
C ILE A 380 -2.78 -10.78 -13.03
N LEU A 381 -2.19 -9.70 -12.51
CA LEU A 381 -1.58 -8.66 -13.36
C LEU A 381 -0.39 -9.20 -14.15
N GLY A 382 0.41 -10.09 -13.58
CA GLY A 382 1.51 -10.77 -14.26
C GLY A 382 1.01 -11.57 -15.47
N ASP A 383 -0.04 -12.36 -15.29
CA ASP A 383 -0.66 -13.15 -16.36
C ASP A 383 -1.26 -12.26 -17.45
N ILE A 384 -1.93 -11.17 -17.09
CA ILE A 384 -2.45 -10.18 -18.04
C ILE A 384 -1.31 -9.56 -18.85
N LEU A 385 -0.24 -9.10 -18.20
CA LEU A 385 0.91 -8.52 -18.88
C LEU A 385 1.58 -9.53 -19.83
N MET A 386 1.68 -10.78 -19.38
CA MET A 386 2.24 -11.86 -20.22
C MET A 386 1.41 -12.08 -21.48
N SER A 387 0.07 -12.10 -21.37
CA SER A 387 -0.83 -12.26 -22.52
C SER A 387 -0.77 -11.08 -23.50
N MET A 388 -0.49 -9.87 -23.01
CA MET A 388 -0.31 -8.69 -23.87
C MET A 388 0.99 -8.73 -24.66
N VAL A 389 2.03 -9.37 -24.14
CA VAL A 389 3.35 -9.45 -24.76
C VAL A 389 3.50 -10.69 -25.64
N ASP A 390 2.89 -11.82 -25.27
CA ASP A 390 2.89 -13.06 -26.03
C ASP A 390 1.51 -13.33 -26.67
N PRO A 391 1.32 -13.07 -27.96
CA PRO A 391 0.04 -13.29 -28.65
C PRO A 391 -0.38 -14.76 -28.75
N ARG A 392 0.48 -15.71 -28.36
CA ARG A 392 0.14 -17.15 -28.33
C ARG A 392 -0.69 -17.51 -27.12
N ILE A 393 -0.69 -16.66 -26.09
CA ILE A 393 -1.46 -16.84 -24.85
C ILE A 393 -2.83 -16.21 -25.07
N SER A 394 -3.88 -17.01 -25.09
CA SER A 394 -5.27 -16.57 -25.20
C SER A 394 -6.06 -17.11 -24.01
N PHE A 395 -6.75 -16.23 -23.27
CA PHE A 395 -7.66 -16.61 -22.19
C PHE A 395 -9.04 -17.07 -22.71
N THR A 396 -9.31 -16.91 -24.01
CA THR A 396 -10.53 -17.43 -24.63
C THR A 396 -10.32 -18.87 -25.03
N SER A 397 -10.99 -19.81 -24.35
CA SER A 397 -11.16 -21.16 -24.86
C SER A 397 -12.00 -21.06 -26.15
N LYS A 398 -11.37 -21.14 -27.33
CA LYS A 398 -12.13 -21.53 -28.50
C LYS A 398 -12.63 -22.94 -28.23
N ALA A 399 -13.94 -23.07 -27.93
CA ALA A 399 -14.60 -24.37 -27.98
C ALA A 399 -14.28 -24.98 -29.36
N ARG A 400 -13.58 -26.10 -29.34
CA ARG A 400 -13.41 -26.96 -30.51
C ARG A 400 -14.65 -27.80 -30.67
#